data_39c43babd9bcfdaff2289bc3aa83f875
#
_entry.id   39c43babd9bcfdaff2289bc3aa83f875
#
_cell.length_a   1.000
_cell.length_b   1.000
_cell.length_c   1.000
_cell.angle_alpha   90.00
_cell.angle_beta   90.00
_cell.angle_gamma   90.00
#
_symmetry.space_group_name_H-M   'P 1'
#
loop_
_entity.id
_entity.type
_entity.pdbx_description
1 polymer ?
#
loop_
_entity_poly.entity_id
_entity_poly.type
_entity_poly.pdbx_seq_one_letter_code
_entity_poly.pdbx_strand_id
1 'polypeptide(L)'
;TIRDILDSRAISIVVQDTELKETLDSLGRKPSLVITDSQVFGRVAKDTPHDIPMTSFSILFARYKGNLKSLVNGAQAIDTLEDGDKVLISEGCTHHRQCGDIGTEKLPNWLKQHTGKNLTYEFTSGTEFPLELDQYKLIIHCGGCMLNEREMKYRMKCAEDAGIPMTNYGTAIANMHGILERSLEVFSDL
;
A
#
# COMPACT_ATOMS: atom_id res chain seq x y z
N THR A 1 13.81 -2.49 10.15
CA THR A 1 13.71 -3.62 9.18
C THR A 1 15.05 -4.29 8.93
N ILE A 2 16.10 -3.64 8.39
CA ILE A 2 17.41 -4.30 8.18
C ILE A 2 17.96 -4.84 9.50
N ARG A 3 17.87 -4.06 10.56
CA ARG A 3 18.29 -4.51 11.89
C ARG A 3 17.50 -5.74 12.36
N ASP A 4 16.17 -5.74 12.20
CA ASP A 4 15.33 -6.86 12.59
C ASP A 4 15.68 -8.14 11.81
N ILE A 5 16.01 -8.00 10.52
CA ILE A 5 16.47 -9.11 9.68
C ILE A 5 17.79 -9.68 10.20
N LEU A 6 18.75 -8.80 10.54
CA LEU A 6 20.05 -9.22 11.09
C LEU A 6 19.92 -9.84 12.49
N ASP A 7 19.07 -9.26 13.35
CA ASP A 7 18.78 -9.79 14.68
C ASP A 7 18.11 -11.18 14.59
N SER A 8 17.35 -11.44 13.53
CA SER A 8 16.79 -12.75 13.19
C SER A 8 17.79 -13.71 12.52
N ARG A 9 19.05 -13.33 12.40
CA ARG A 9 20.13 -14.09 11.72
C ARG A 9 19.79 -14.41 10.26
N ALA A 10 18.99 -13.56 9.61
CA ALA A 10 18.67 -13.67 8.20
C ALA A 10 19.61 -12.80 7.35
N ILE A 11 19.72 -13.14 6.06
CA ILE A 11 20.49 -12.38 5.08
C ILE A 11 19.53 -11.44 4.35
N SER A 12 19.92 -10.18 4.17
CA SER A 12 19.22 -9.22 3.33
C SER A 12 20.08 -8.85 2.13
N ILE A 13 19.50 -8.92 0.94
CA ILE A 13 20.09 -8.46 -0.31
C ILE A 13 19.23 -7.29 -0.80
N VAL A 14 19.84 -6.14 -1.02
CA VAL A 14 19.17 -4.93 -1.46
C VAL A 14 19.60 -4.63 -2.89
N VAL A 15 18.64 -4.55 -3.80
CA VAL A 15 18.87 -4.33 -5.23
C VAL A 15 17.86 -3.32 -5.78
N GLN A 16 18.17 -2.73 -6.93
CA GLN A 16 17.19 -1.94 -7.67
C GLN A 16 16.17 -2.89 -8.34
N ASP A 17 14.96 -2.39 -8.58
CA ASP A 17 13.90 -3.18 -9.23
C ASP A 17 14.30 -3.67 -10.63
N THR A 18 15.16 -2.93 -11.32
CA THR A 18 15.71 -3.30 -12.63
C THR A 18 16.69 -4.46 -12.60
N GLU A 19 17.30 -4.73 -11.46
CA GLU A 19 18.34 -5.76 -11.26
C GLU A 19 17.78 -7.03 -10.58
N LEU A 20 16.49 -7.00 -10.19
CA LEU A 20 15.88 -8.08 -9.43
C LEU A 20 15.99 -9.42 -10.12
N LYS A 21 15.62 -9.48 -11.41
CA LYS A 21 15.61 -10.73 -12.17
C LYS A 21 17.00 -11.36 -12.24
N GLU A 22 18.00 -10.59 -12.64
CA GLU A 22 19.39 -11.06 -12.74
C GLU A 22 19.92 -11.50 -11.36
N THR A 23 19.56 -10.75 -10.32
CA THR A 23 19.93 -11.11 -8.95
C THR A 23 19.31 -12.44 -8.55
N LEU A 24 18.00 -12.64 -8.76
CA LEU A 24 17.33 -13.91 -8.44
C LEU A 24 17.95 -15.09 -9.19
N ASP A 25 18.28 -14.91 -10.47
CA ASP A 25 18.90 -15.96 -11.32
C ASP A 25 20.34 -16.30 -10.85
N SER A 26 21.05 -15.33 -10.26
CA SER A 26 22.43 -15.51 -9.77
C SER A 26 22.54 -16.08 -8.37
N LEU A 27 21.43 -16.09 -7.59
CA LEU A 27 21.43 -16.64 -6.25
C LEU A 27 21.55 -18.17 -6.27
N GLY A 28 22.52 -18.71 -5.54
CA GLY A 28 22.66 -20.15 -5.37
C GLY A 28 21.53 -20.80 -4.54
N ARG A 29 20.62 -20.00 -4.00
CA ARG A 29 19.50 -20.42 -3.17
C ARG A 29 18.33 -19.42 -3.30
N LYS A 30 17.11 -19.92 -3.41
CA LYS A 30 15.91 -19.07 -3.48
C LYS A 30 15.76 -18.24 -2.20
N PRO A 31 15.40 -16.94 -2.31
CA PRO A 31 15.05 -16.15 -1.15
C PRO A 31 13.71 -16.62 -0.57
N SER A 32 13.57 -16.48 0.74
CA SER A 32 12.31 -16.81 1.44
C SER A 32 11.20 -15.78 1.19
N LEU A 33 11.56 -14.55 0.83
CA LEU A 33 10.62 -13.45 0.63
C LEU A 33 11.27 -12.33 -0.20
N VAL A 34 10.51 -11.77 -1.11
CA VAL A 34 10.81 -10.52 -1.80
C VAL A 34 9.94 -9.41 -1.22
N ILE A 35 10.58 -8.31 -0.77
CA ILE A 35 9.89 -7.12 -0.25
C ILE A 35 10.21 -5.95 -1.16
N THR A 36 9.21 -5.22 -1.62
CA THR A 36 9.39 -4.14 -2.57
C THR A 36 8.70 -2.84 -2.14
N ASP A 37 9.06 -1.75 -2.80
CA ASP A 37 8.26 -0.53 -2.79
C ASP A 37 6.99 -0.73 -3.63
N SER A 38 5.87 -0.15 -3.17
CA SER A 38 4.58 -0.32 -3.83
C SER A 38 4.53 0.32 -5.23
N GLN A 39 5.36 1.33 -5.52
CA GLN A 39 5.39 1.99 -6.83
C GLN A 39 5.86 1.09 -7.96
N VAL A 40 6.73 0.12 -7.65
CA VAL A 40 7.30 -0.82 -8.63
C VAL A 40 6.70 -2.23 -8.49
N PHE A 41 5.63 -2.36 -7.74
CA PHE A 41 5.02 -3.63 -7.37
C PHE A 41 4.66 -4.49 -8.61
N GLY A 42 4.04 -3.89 -9.62
CA GLY A 42 3.67 -4.60 -10.85
C GLY A 42 4.87 -5.13 -11.63
N ARG A 43 6.01 -4.41 -11.64
CA ARG A 43 7.26 -4.88 -12.26
C ARG A 43 7.88 -6.02 -11.47
N VAL A 44 8.05 -5.82 -10.17
CA VAL A 44 8.62 -6.83 -9.26
C VAL A 44 7.81 -8.11 -9.28
N ALA A 45 6.48 -8.02 -9.39
CA ALA A 45 5.61 -9.19 -9.49
C ALA A 45 5.84 -10.02 -10.76
N LYS A 46 6.18 -9.37 -11.88
CA LYS A 46 6.51 -10.05 -13.15
C LYS A 46 7.87 -10.74 -13.09
N ASP A 47 8.84 -10.11 -12.43
CA ASP A 47 10.22 -10.60 -12.37
C ASP A 47 10.43 -11.63 -11.25
N THR A 48 9.51 -11.70 -10.27
CA THR A 48 9.58 -12.67 -9.17
C THR A 48 8.84 -13.96 -9.54
N PRO A 49 9.50 -15.13 -9.56
CA PRO A 49 8.86 -16.43 -9.75
C PRO A 49 7.70 -16.66 -8.79
N HIS A 50 6.66 -17.39 -9.22
CA HIS A 50 5.46 -17.62 -8.40
C HIS A 50 5.71 -18.44 -7.14
N ASP A 51 6.77 -19.21 -7.10
CA ASP A 51 7.17 -20.01 -5.94
C ASP A 51 8.04 -19.24 -4.94
N ILE A 52 8.22 -17.93 -5.15
CA ILE A 52 8.86 -17.02 -4.21
C ILE A 52 7.79 -16.06 -3.69
N PRO A 53 7.44 -16.11 -2.39
CA PRO A 53 6.51 -15.18 -1.79
C PRO A 53 6.98 -13.73 -1.93
N MET A 54 6.04 -12.81 -2.10
CA MET A 54 6.35 -11.38 -2.21
C MET A 54 5.33 -10.50 -1.51
N THR A 55 5.78 -9.35 -1.01
CA THR A 55 4.93 -8.34 -0.41
C THR A 55 5.55 -6.95 -0.55
N SER A 56 4.89 -5.91 -0.03
CA SER A 56 5.44 -4.55 -0.02
C SER A 56 5.63 -4.01 1.39
N PHE A 57 6.50 -3.00 1.52
CA PHE A 57 6.68 -2.30 2.79
C PHE A 57 5.38 -1.69 3.32
N SER A 58 4.54 -1.15 2.44
CA SER A 58 3.24 -0.59 2.84
C SER A 58 2.29 -1.64 3.41
N ILE A 59 2.29 -2.86 2.87
CA ILE A 59 1.50 -3.99 3.39
C ILE A 59 2.07 -4.46 4.74
N LEU A 60 3.39 -4.54 4.88
CA LEU A 60 4.03 -4.85 6.16
C LEU A 60 3.69 -3.81 7.23
N PHE A 61 3.70 -2.51 6.90
CA PHE A 61 3.27 -1.47 7.84
C PHE A 61 1.80 -1.56 8.19
N ALA A 62 0.94 -1.90 7.23
CA ALA A 62 -0.48 -2.16 7.47
C ALA A 62 -0.69 -3.29 8.50
N ARG A 63 0.10 -4.36 8.38
CA ARG A 63 0.09 -5.48 9.33
C ARG A 63 0.62 -5.07 10.70
N TYR A 64 1.69 -4.31 10.74
CA TYR A 64 2.39 -3.94 11.98
C TYR A 64 1.67 -2.85 12.79
N LYS A 65 1.15 -1.80 12.14
CA LYS A 65 0.57 -0.62 12.80
C LYS A 65 -0.95 -0.52 12.70
N GLY A 66 -1.59 -1.33 11.89
CA GLY A 66 -3.00 -1.21 11.58
C GLY A 66 -3.77 -2.52 11.70
N ASN A 67 -4.78 -2.62 10.86
CA ASN A 67 -5.58 -3.83 10.65
C ASN A 67 -5.53 -4.18 9.15
N LEU A 68 -4.64 -5.10 8.80
CA LEU A 68 -4.43 -5.46 7.39
C LEU A 68 -5.72 -5.97 6.74
N LYS A 69 -6.52 -6.77 7.43
CA LYS A 69 -7.80 -7.29 6.91
C LYS A 69 -8.77 -6.16 6.56
N SER A 70 -8.91 -5.16 7.42
CA SER A 70 -9.75 -4.00 7.15
C SER A 70 -9.26 -3.22 5.93
N LEU A 71 -7.93 -3.02 5.80
CA LEU A 71 -7.33 -2.30 4.68
C LEU A 71 -7.44 -3.07 3.35
N VAL A 72 -7.39 -4.40 3.39
CA VAL A 72 -7.64 -5.27 2.24
C VAL A 72 -9.10 -5.15 1.78
N ASN A 73 -10.06 -5.21 2.70
CA ASN A 73 -11.47 -4.99 2.38
C ASN A 73 -11.70 -3.59 1.78
N GLY A 74 -11.02 -2.57 2.34
CA GLY A 74 -11.06 -1.21 1.79
C GLY A 74 -10.47 -1.11 0.39
N ALA A 75 -9.47 -1.91 0.03
CA ALA A 75 -8.94 -1.95 -1.32
C ALA A 75 -9.96 -2.49 -2.34
N GLN A 76 -10.75 -3.47 -1.96
CA GLN A 76 -11.83 -4.01 -2.80
C GLN A 76 -12.94 -2.98 -3.05
N ALA A 77 -13.14 -2.00 -2.15
CA ALA A 77 -14.10 -0.93 -2.35
C ALA A 77 -13.75 -0.01 -3.55
N ILE A 78 -12.52 -0.04 -4.04
CA ILE A 78 -12.11 0.67 -5.27
C ILE A 78 -12.99 0.24 -6.46
N ASP A 79 -13.34 -1.04 -6.54
CA ASP A 79 -14.12 -1.60 -7.64
C ASP A 79 -15.60 -1.20 -7.61
N THR A 80 -16.06 -0.59 -6.52
CA THR A 80 -17.44 -0.12 -6.33
C THR A 80 -17.59 1.40 -6.51
N LEU A 81 -16.50 2.11 -6.83
CA LEU A 81 -16.53 3.56 -7.04
C LEU A 81 -17.32 3.94 -8.32
N GLU A 82 -18.05 5.04 -8.23
CA GLU A 82 -18.88 5.58 -9.32
C GLU A 82 -18.42 6.99 -9.74
N ASP A 83 -18.94 7.46 -10.88
CA ASP A 83 -18.63 8.82 -11.35
C ASP A 83 -19.11 9.86 -10.33
N GLY A 84 -18.20 10.80 -10.00
CA GLY A 84 -18.46 11.86 -9.03
C GLY A 84 -18.11 11.51 -7.59
N ASP A 85 -17.82 10.24 -7.28
CA ASP A 85 -17.39 9.85 -5.93
C ASP A 85 -16.15 10.62 -5.49
N LYS A 86 -16.13 10.98 -4.20
CA LYS A 86 -15.02 11.72 -3.59
C LYS A 86 -14.12 10.77 -2.82
N VAL A 87 -12.83 10.78 -3.14
CA VAL A 87 -11.80 9.97 -2.50
C VAL A 87 -10.87 10.86 -1.69
N LEU A 88 -10.66 10.53 -0.43
CA LEU A 88 -9.65 11.16 0.41
C LEU A 88 -8.32 10.42 0.24
N ILE A 89 -7.28 11.13 -0.18
CA ILE A 89 -5.90 10.63 -0.18
C ILE A 89 -5.14 11.31 0.96
N SER A 90 -4.82 10.53 2.01
CA SER A 90 -4.25 11.05 3.26
C SER A 90 -2.82 10.57 3.47
N GLU A 91 -1.89 11.50 3.63
CA GLU A 91 -0.49 11.23 3.89
C GLU A 91 -0.13 11.53 5.34
N GLY A 92 0.61 10.63 5.99
CA GLY A 92 1.01 10.77 7.40
C GLY A 92 2.26 11.63 7.62
N CYS A 93 2.81 12.23 6.59
CA CYS A 93 4.00 13.08 6.68
C CYS A 93 3.88 14.30 5.75
N THR A 94 4.71 15.30 6.03
CA THR A 94 4.83 16.54 5.25
C THR A 94 6.10 16.52 4.40
N HIS A 95 6.33 15.43 3.67
CA HIS A 95 7.50 15.35 2.79
C HIS A 95 7.36 16.32 1.60
N HIS A 96 8.48 16.74 1.07
CA HIS A 96 8.49 17.61 -0.11
C HIS A 96 7.98 16.82 -1.33
N ARG A 97 6.83 17.21 -1.84
CA ARG A 97 6.25 16.61 -3.05
C ARG A 97 7.07 16.96 -4.28
N GLN A 98 7.51 15.93 -5.00
CA GLN A 98 8.24 16.06 -6.25
C GLN A 98 7.34 15.71 -7.43
N CYS A 99 7.75 16.03 -8.65
CA CYS A 99 7.08 15.56 -9.87
C CYS A 99 6.97 14.03 -9.85
N GLY A 100 5.80 13.51 -10.15
CA GLY A 100 5.53 12.06 -10.08
C GLY A 100 5.25 11.56 -8.67
N ASP A 101 4.77 12.43 -7.78
CA ASP A 101 4.32 12.05 -6.44
C ASP A 101 3.23 10.96 -6.47
N ILE A 102 3.32 10.00 -5.55
CA ILE A 102 2.39 8.87 -5.52
C ILE A 102 0.96 9.34 -5.22
N GLY A 103 0.80 10.15 -4.17
CA GLY A 103 -0.51 10.51 -3.65
C GLY A 103 -1.26 11.43 -4.59
N THR A 104 -0.60 12.48 -5.08
CA THR A 104 -1.25 13.56 -5.81
C THR A 104 -1.31 13.37 -7.33
N GLU A 105 -0.42 12.54 -7.89
CA GLU A 105 -0.35 12.32 -9.34
C GLU A 105 -0.61 10.87 -9.75
N LYS A 106 0.15 9.91 -9.19
CA LYS A 106 0.09 8.52 -9.65
C LYS A 106 -1.19 7.82 -9.25
N LEU A 107 -1.61 7.92 -7.99
CA LEU A 107 -2.82 7.27 -7.49
C LEU A 107 -4.09 7.74 -8.21
N PRO A 108 -4.36 9.04 -8.39
CA PRO A 108 -5.49 9.50 -9.19
C PRO A 108 -5.49 8.92 -10.61
N ASN A 109 -4.33 8.88 -11.26
CA ASN A 109 -4.20 8.31 -12.61
C ASN A 109 -4.47 6.80 -12.63
N TRP A 110 -3.93 6.04 -11.67
CA TRP A 110 -4.17 4.60 -11.57
C TRP A 110 -5.62 4.27 -11.24
N LEU A 111 -6.24 5.03 -10.32
CA LEU A 111 -7.67 4.89 -10.02
C LEU A 111 -8.52 5.14 -11.25
N LYS A 112 -8.24 6.19 -12.01
CA LYS A 112 -8.95 6.49 -13.26
C LYS A 112 -8.76 5.39 -14.31
N GLN A 113 -7.54 4.87 -14.46
CA GLN A 113 -7.26 3.77 -15.40
C GLN A 113 -7.96 2.47 -14.99
N HIS A 114 -8.00 2.17 -13.69
CA HIS A 114 -8.57 0.94 -13.17
C HIS A 114 -10.10 0.97 -13.18
N THR A 115 -10.70 2.05 -12.67
CA THR A 115 -12.17 2.16 -12.53
C THR A 115 -12.87 2.67 -13.80
N GLY A 116 -12.15 3.41 -14.65
CA GLY A 116 -12.73 4.14 -15.78
C GLY A 116 -13.61 5.34 -15.36
N LYS A 117 -13.66 5.69 -14.07
CA LYS A 117 -14.56 6.70 -13.50
C LYS A 117 -13.89 8.07 -13.37
N ASN A 118 -14.71 9.12 -13.36
CA ASN A 118 -14.27 10.48 -13.07
C ASN A 118 -14.50 10.76 -11.57
N LEU A 119 -13.48 10.53 -10.77
CA LEU A 119 -13.50 10.70 -9.33
C LEU A 119 -13.04 12.11 -8.96
N THR A 120 -13.46 12.58 -7.79
CA THR A 120 -12.96 13.80 -7.17
C THR A 120 -12.02 13.45 -6.02
N TYR A 121 -10.99 14.27 -5.81
CA TYR A 121 -9.96 13.97 -4.83
C TYR A 121 -9.77 15.11 -3.84
N GLU A 122 -9.57 14.75 -2.59
CA GLU A 122 -9.08 15.65 -1.56
C GLU A 122 -7.80 15.07 -0.97
N PHE A 123 -6.85 15.96 -0.63
CA PHE A 123 -5.52 15.57 -0.17
C PHE A 123 -5.24 16.18 1.20
N THR A 124 -4.80 15.35 2.14
CA THR A 124 -4.31 15.81 3.45
C THR A 124 -2.90 15.31 3.71
N SER A 125 -2.16 15.99 4.56
CA SER A 125 -0.78 15.63 4.88
C SER A 125 -0.43 15.89 6.36
N GLY A 126 0.55 15.14 6.88
CA GLY A 126 1.02 15.26 8.24
C GLY A 126 -0.03 14.89 9.27
N THR A 127 -0.35 15.81 10.17
CA THR A 127 -1.34 15.61 11.22
C THR A 127 -2.77 15.95 10.81
N GLU A 128 -2.95 16.48 9.61
CA GLU A 128 -4.27 16.80 9.08
C GLU A 128 -5.01 15.52 8.71
N PHE A 129 -6.10 15.28 9.42
CA PHE A 129 -7.04 14.22 9.11
C PHE A 129 -8.45 14.76 9.39
N PRO A 130 -9.37 14.75 8.40
CA PRO A 130 -10.69 15.35 8.56
C PRO A 130 -11.50 14.69 9.66
N LEU A 131 -12.26 15.48 10.41
CA LEU A 131 -13.20 14.99 11.42
C LEU A 131 -14.52 14.52 10.77
N GLU A 132 -14.92 15.18 9.66
CA GLU A 132 -16.13 14.85 8.90
C GLU A 132 -15.75 14.00 7.69
N LEU A 133 -16.07 12.71 7.73
CA LEU A 133 -15.70 11.74 6.69
C LEU A 133 -16.84 11.36 5.76
N ASP A 134 -18.09 11.71 6.09
CA ASP A 134 -19.31 11.28 5.39
C ASP A 134 -19.35 11.68 3.90
N GLN A 135 -18.56 12.70 3.54
CA GLN A 135 -18.46 13.17 2.16
C GLN A 135 -17.58 12.28 1.26
N TYR A 136 -16.79 11.36 1.85
CA TYR A 136 -15.89 10.50 1.10
C TYR A 136 -16.48 9.10 0.90
N LYS A 137 -16.25 8.54 -0.27
CA LYS A 137 -16.62 7.16 -0.58
C LYS A 137 -15.51 6.16 -0.24
N LEU A 138 -14.28 6.63 -0.23
CA LEU A 138 -13.09 5.84 0.07
C LEU A 138 -12.00 6.73 0.66
N ILE A 139 -11.24 6.19 1.60
CA ILE A 139 -10.02 6.79 2.14
C ILE A 139 -8.82 5.93 1.72
N ILE A 140 -7.85 6.54 1.05
CA ILE A 140 -6.58 5.89 0.71
C ILE A 140 -5.47 6.58 1.51
N HIS A 141 -4.94 5.89 2.51
CA HIS A 141 -3.86 6.41 3.36
C HIS A 141 -2.50 5.96 2.85
N CYS A 142 -1.45 6.76 3.04
CA CYS A 142 -0.08 6.29 2.79
C CYS A 142 0.29 5.13 3.75
N GLY A 143 1.46 4.52 3.59
CA GLY A 143 1.94 3.44 4.44
C GLY A 143 2.14 3.82 5.92
N GLY A 144 2.01 5.10 6.28
CA GLY A 144 2.10 5.58 7.66
C GLY A 144 3.46 5.36 8.31
N CYS A 145 4.56 5.34 7.54
CA CYS A 145 5.90 5.06 8.06
C CYS A 145 6.33 6.02 9.18
N MET A 146 5.93 7.31 9.10
CA MET A 146 6.23 8.35 10.08
C MET A 146 5.20 8.47 11.20
N LEU A 147 4.02 7.87 11.06
CA LEU A 147 3.01 7.85 12.11
C LEU A 147 3.28 6.72 13.11
N ASN A 148 2.97 6.97 14.36
CA ASN A 148 2.95 5.91 15.35
C ASN A 148 1.69 5.03 15.22
N GLU A 149 1.70 3.87 15.87
CA GLU A 149 0.60 2.91 15.80
C GLU A 149 -0.72 3.49 16.33
N ARG A 150 -0.66 4.31 17.40
CA ARG A 150 -1.84 4.93 18.02
C ARG A 150 -2.56 5.86 17.04
N GLU A 151 -1.81 6.68 16.30
CA GLU A 151 -2.36 7.59 15.30
C GLU A 151 -2.98 6.83 14.13
N MET A 152 -2.31 5.80 13.65
CA MET A 152 -2.86 4.95 12.58
C MET A 152 -4.17 4.28 13.01
N LYS A 153 -4.21 3.70 14.21
CA LYS A 153 -5.43 3.08 14.76
C LYS A 153 -6.55 4.12 14.96
N TYR A 154 -6.20 5.33 15.38
CA TYR A 154 -7.17 6.43 15.51
C TYR A 154 -7.83 6.77 14.17
N ARG A 155 -7.03 6.99 13.11
CA ARG A 155 -7.55 7.29 11.76
C ARG A 155 -8.42 6.16 11.22
N MET A 156 -7.98 4.91 11.40
CA MET A 156 -8.78 3.74 11.02
C MET A 156 -10.09 3.66 11.79
N LYS A 157 -10.07 3.97 13.09
CA LYS A 157 -11.29 4.00 13.91
C LYS A 157 -12.25 5.09 13.48
N CYS A 158 -11.77 6.28 13.14
CA CYS A 158 -12.60 7.35 12.59
C CYS A 158 -13.30 6.92 11.28
N ALA A 159 -12.57 6.27 10.38
CA ALA A 159 -13.13 5.75 9.14
C ALA A 159 -14.18 4.65 9.40
N GLU A 160 -13.90 3.72 10.32
CA GLU A 160 -14.83 2.66 10.72
C GLU A 160 -16.12 3.23 11.34
N ASP A 161 -16.00 4.19 12.26
CA ASP A 161 -17.13 4.83 12.93
C ASP A 161 -18.02 5.63 11.95
N ALA A 162 -17.42 6.20 10.91
CA ALA A 162 -18.13 6.86 9.82
C ALA A 162 -18.69 5.86 8.78
N GLY A 163 -18.33 4.57 8.86
CA GLY A 163 -18.73 3.57 7.87
C GLY A 163 -18.04 3.73 6.50
N ILE A 164 -16.91 4.46 6.44
CA ILE A 164 -16.19 4.73 5.20
C ILE A 164 -15.05 3.72 5.03
N PRO A 165 -14.99 2.99 3.91
CA PRO A 165 -13.90 2.08 3.60
C PRO A 165 -12.57 2.82 3.63
N MET A 166 -11.56 2.21 4.26
CA MET A 166 -10.20 2.75 4.27
C MET A 166 -9.22 1.68 3.78
N THR A 167 -8.30 2.09 2.93
CA THR A 167 -7.20 1.27 2.43
C THR A 167 -5.88 2.03 2.52
N ASN A 168 -4.76 1.39 2.18
CA ASN A 168 -3.48 2.09 2.07
C ASN A 168 -2.89 1.96 0.66
N TYR A 169 -1.84 2.74 0.38
CA TYR A 169 -1.16 2.74 -0.93
C TYR A 169 -0.78 1.33 -1.38
N GLY A 170 -0.21 0.51 -0.48
CA GLY A 170 0.23 -0.84 -0.83
C GLY A 170 -0.90 -1.77 -1.24
N THR A 171 -1.96 -1.84 -0.45
CA THR A 171 -3.13 -2.68 -0.74
C THR A 171 -3.93 -2.15 -1.94
N ALA A 172 -4.09 -0.82 -2.07
CA ALA A 172 -4.75 -0.21 -3.22
C ALA A 172 -4.01 -0.50 -4.54
N ILE A 173 -2.68 -0.28 -4.56
CA ILE A 173 -1.86 -0.54 -5.75
C ILE A 173 -1.85 -2.03 -6.09
N ALA A 174 -1.71 -2.90 -5.08
CA ALA A 174 -1.76 -4.35 -5.29
C ALA A 174 -3.10 -4.81 -5.88
N ASN A 175 -4.22 -4.25 -5.41
CA ASN A 175 -5.55 -4.52 -5.94
C ASN A 175 -5.65 -4.09 -7.41
N MET A 176 -5.31 -2.85 -7.72
CA MET A 176 -5.36 -2.32 -9.09
C MET A 176 -4.47 -3.06 -10.08
N HIS A 177 -3.39 -3.67 -9.61
CA HIS A 177 -2.51 -4.52 -10.43
C HIS A 177 -2.90 -6.01 -10.46
N GLY A 178 -3.96 -6.42 -9.75
CA GLY A 178 -4.41 -7.81 -9.69
C GLY A 178 -3.44 -8.75 -8.96
N ILE A 179 -2.61 -8.23 -8.07
CA ILE A 179 -1.59 -8.97 -7.32
C ILE A 179 -1.82 -8.94 -5.80
N LEU A 180 -3.00 -8.48 -5.37
CA LEU A 180 -3.31 -8.35 -3.95
C LEU A 180 -3.21 -9.71 -3.24
N GLU A 181 -3.88 -10.75 -3.75
CA GLU A 181 -3.85 -12.09 -3.16
C GLU A 181 -2.41 -12.60 -2.99
N ARG A 182 -1.62 -12.55 -4.07
CA ARG A 182 -0.21 -12.96 -4.05
C ARG A 182 0.60 -12.19 -3.00
N SER A 183 0.33 -10.91 -2.83
CA SER A 183 1.04 -10.07 -1.86
C SER A 183 0.69 -10.38 -0.39
N LEU A 184 -0.38 -11.15 -0.16
CA LEU A 184 -0.89 -11.55 1.14
C LEU A 184 -0.54 -13.00 1.52
N GLU A 185 -0.04 -13.82 0.59
CA GLU A 185 0.34 -15.23 0.83
C GLU A 185 1.32 -15.43 1.99
N VAL A 186 2.11 -14.40 2.32
CA VAL A 186 3.04 -14.42 3.46
C VAL A 186 2.36 -14.33 4.83
N PHE A 187 1.07 -14.05 4.87
CA PHE A 187 0.28 -13.88 6.09
C PHE A 187 -0.74 -15.02 6.22
N SER A 188 -0.40 -16.03 7.00
CA SER A 188 -1.22 -17.24 7.17
C SER A 188 -2.52 -17.04 7.96
N ASP A 189 -2.74 -15.86 8.53
CA ASP A 189 -3.82 -15.52 9.46
C ASP A 189 -4.81 -14.46 8.93
N LEU A 190 -4.85 -14.27 7.60
CA LEU A 190 -5.78 -13.34 6.94
C LEU A 190 -7.03 -14.02 6.40
#